data_9ece9191713b0f864341735ae5cd425c
#
_entry.id   9ece9191713b0f864341735ae5cd425c
#
_cell.length_a   1.000
_cell.length_b   1.000
_cell.length_c   1.000
_cell.angle_alpha   90.00
_cell.angle_beta   90.00
_cell.angle_gamma   90.00
#
_symmetry.space_group_name_H-M   'P 1'
#
loop_
_entity.id
_entity.type
_entity.pdbx_description
1 polymer ?
#
loop_
_entity_poly.entity_id
_entity_poly.type
_entity_poly.pdbx_seq_one_letter_code
_entity_poly.pdbx_strand_id
1 'polypeptide(L)'
;MENLNPFYYERDAGGERRQASAFVRKGKMYMKSSNIGGQAVMEGIMMKNGDRYAVAVRKENGEIVVKTEVHNSFIKNKKILSLPIIRGVFNFVDSLILGMKTLTYSAGFFMEEDEEQKKKAVSQEAQDKKDSLLMGVTVVLSILLSVGLFMVLPYFISGLFGRFTDSQMAIGLLEGAVRLSLFIGYILLISRMKDIQRVFQYHGAEHKCINCIEHGMELNVENVLKSSKQHKRCGTSFLLIVMLISVVLFLFIRVESPVYRVLIRILLVPVIAGISYEFIRLAGRSENRIVTLLSKPGLWMQNLTTKEPDASMAEVAIASVEAVFDWRAYLAENFGYREEEKGEAS
;
A
#
# COMPACT_ATOMS: atom_id res chain seq x y z
N MET A 1 -25.81 10.29 -15.37
CA MET A 1 -24.75 11.14 -14.83
C MET A 1 -23.44 10.56 -15.30
N GLU A 2 -22.91 11.16 -16.36
CA GLU A 2 -21.72 10.73 -17.07
C GLU A 2 -20.49 10.94 -16.20
N ASN A 3 -19.74 9.87 -15.99
CA ASN A 3 -18.41 9.92 -15.37
C ASN A 3 -17.47 10.68 -16.32
N LEU A 4 -17.30 11.96 -16.09
CA LEU A 4 -16.29 12.78 -16.73
C LEU A 4 -14.91 12.23 -16.31
N ASN A 5 -14.25 11.59 -17.25
CA ASN A 5 -12.86 11.17 -17.16
C ASN A 5 -11.99 12.46 -17.24
N PRO A 6 -11.20 12.82 -16.22
CA PRO A 6 -10.50 14.11 -16.17
C PRO A 6 -9.38 14.28 -17.21
N PHE A 7 -9.20 13.35 -18.12
CA PHE A 7 -8.12 13.33 -19.11
C PHE A 7 -8.57 13.73 -20.53
N TYR A 8 -9.71 14.40 -20.68
CA TYR A 8 -10.17 14.89 -21.97
C TYR A 8 -9.84 16.38 -22.18
N TYR A 9 -8.88 16.60 -23.10
CA TYR A 9 -8.69 17.78 -23.98
C TYR A 9 -8.73 19.19 -23.38
N GLU A 10 -7.59 19.80 -23.19
CA GLU A 10 -7.43 21.22 -23.44
C GLU A 10 -7.10 21.47 -24.92
N ARG A 11 -7.93 22.25 -25.61
CA ARG A 11 -7.54 22.92 -26.84
C ARG A 11 -6.77 24.17 -26.44
N ASP A 12 -5.58 24.37 -27.02
CA ASP A 12 -4.90 25.64 -26.90
C ASP A 12 -5.72 26.76 -27.60
N ALA A 13 -5.40 27.99 -27.28
CA ALA A 13 -6.08 29.18 -27.82
C ALA A 13 -5.94 29.33 -29.35
N GLY A 14 -5.25 28.42 -30.03
CA GLY A 14 -5.03 28.36 -31.48
C GLY A 14 -5.75 27.25 -32.19
N GLY A 15 -6.47 26.38 -31.48
CA GLY A 15 -7.26 25.28 -32.11
C GLY A 15 -6.42 24.07 -32.52
N GLU A 16 -5.13 24.06 -32.35
CA GLU A 16 -4.26 22.91 -32.64
C GLU A 16 -4.31 21.89 -31.50
N ARG A 17 -4.58 20.64 -31.88
CA ARG A 17 -4.50 19.49 -30.98
C ARG A 17 -3.04 19.21 -30.69
N ARG A 18 -2.48 19.79 -29.62
CA ARG A 18 -1.19 19.33 -29.10
C ARG A 18 -1.38 17.94 -28.56
N GLN A 19 -0.56 17.07 -29.07
CA GLN A 19 -0.46 15.65 -28.78
C GLN A 19 -0.28 15.42 -27.28
N ALA A 20 -1.39 15.26 -26.56
CA ALA A 20 -1.32 14.39 -25.41
C ALA A 20 -1.04 13.00 -26.03
N SER A 21 0.16 12.48 -25.86
CA SER A 21 0.61 11.18 -26.38
C SER A 21 -0.06 10.03 -25.63
N ALA A 22 -1.37 10.12 -25.46
CA ALA A 22 -2.16 9.00 -25.03
C ALA A 22 -2.38 8.12 -26.27
N PHE A 23 -1.74 6.98 -26.31
CA PHE A 23 -1.98 5.94 -27.30
C PHE A 23 -3.43 5.44 -27.16
N VAL A 24 -4.37 6.19 -27.73
CA VAL A 24 -5.77 5.83 -27.82
C VAL A 24 -5.98 4.96 -29.05
N ARG A 25 -5.76 3.66 -28.90
CA ARG A 25 -6.23 2.71 -29.90
C ARG A 25 -7.71 2.40 -29.63
N LYS A 26 -8.61 2.85 -30.50
CA LYS A 26 -10.08 2.64 -30.42
C LYS A 26 -10.76 3.22 -29.16
N GLY A 27 -10.42 4.44 -28.71
CA GLY A 27 -11.12 5.11 -27.62
C GLY A 27 -10.93 4.51 -26.22
N LYS A 28 -10.00 3.58 -26.00
CA LYS A 28 -9.61 3.04 -24.71
C LYS A 28 -8.19 3.43 -24.37
N MET A 29 -8.03 4.06 -23.22
CA MET A 29 -6.73 4.32 -22.61
C MET A 29 -6.19 3.01 -22.03
N TYR A 30 -5.06 2.52 -22.54
CA TYR A 30 -4.44 1.27 -22.07
C TYR A 30 -3.50 1.61 -20.91
N MET A 31 -3.78 1.04 -19.75
CA MET A 31 -2.85 0.99 -18.64
C MET A 31 -1.88 -0.19 -18.84
N LYS A 32 -0.60 0.03 -18.70
CA LYS A 32 0.41 -1.03 -18.72
C LYS A 32 1.12 -1.07 -17.35
N SER A 33 1.20 -2.25 -16.77
CA SER A 33 1.82 -2.39 -15.45
C SER A 33 3.34 -2.22 -15.53
N SER A 34 3.89 -1.29 -14.79
CA SER A 34 5.33 -1.07 -14.62
C SER A 34 5.99 -2.12 -13.71
N ASN A 35 5.20 -2.87 -12.94
CA ASN A 35 5.63 -3.76 -11.86
C ASN A 35 6.42 -3.09 -10.73
N ILE A 36 6.54 -1.77 -10.72
CA ILE A 36 7.03 -1.05 -9.55
C ILE A 36 5.95 -1.02 -8.48
N GLY A 37 6.36 -0.91 -7.24
CA GLY A 37 5.47 -0.74 -6.09
C GLY A 37 6.21 0.04 -5.02
N GLY A 38 5.46 0.63 -4.11
CA GLY A 38 6.05 1.46 -3.08
C GLY A 38 5.33 1.35 -1.74
N GLN A 39 5.75 2.22 -0.85
CA GLN A 39 5.18 2.40 0.47
C GLN A 39 5.48 3.82 0.94
N ALA A 40 4.46 4.51 1.45
CA ALA A 40 4.68 5.74 2.18
C ALA A 40 5.43 5.46 3.50
N VAL A 41 6.39 6.32 3.82
CA VAL A 41 7.14 6.34 5.07
C VAL A 41 7.01 7.73 5.70
N MET A 42 7.64 7.97 6.84
CA MET A 42 7.60 9.29 7.47
C MET A 42 8.32 10.31 6.58
N GLU A 43 7.59 11.37 6.20
CA GLU A 43 8.04 12.45 5.29
C GLU A 43 8.71 11.95 4.00
N GLY A 44 8.27 10.78 3.50
CA GLY A 44 8.94 10.16 2.38
C GLY A 44 8.19 9.00 1.72
N ILE A 45 8.86 8.43 0.73
CA ILE A 45 8.36 7.30 -0.05
C ILE A 45 9.49 6.31 -0.30
N MET A 46 9.20 5.03 -0.10
CA MET A 46 10.01 3.93 -0.60
C MET A 46 9.43 3.44 -1.92
N MET A 47 10.26 3.32 -2.97
CA MET A 47 9.91 2.64 -4.22
C MET A 47 10.78 1.42 -4.45
N LYS A 48 10.18 0.35 -4.96
CA LYS A 48 10.85 -0.94 -5.24
C LYS A 48 10.62 -1.37 -6.68
N ASN A 49 11.70 -1.78 -7.33
CA ASN A 49 11.69 -2.40 -8.65
C ASN A 49 12.56 -3.66 -8.63
N GLY A 50 11.93 -4.83 -8.71
CA GLY A 50 12.63 -6.11 -8.56
C GLY A 50 13.28 -6.22 -7.18
N ASP A 51 14.62 -6.41 -7.17
CA ASP A 51 15.42 -6.53 -5.96
C ASP A 51 16.00 -5.20 -5.47
N ARG A 52 15.83 -4.11 -6.24
CA ARG A 52 16.31 -2.77 -5.86
C ARG A 52 15.18 -1.96 -5.25
N TYR A 53 15.49 -1.20 -4.22
CA TYR A 53 14.57 -0.21 -3.68
C TYR A 53 15.30 1.08 -3.32
N ALA A 54 14.58 2.19 -3.35
CA ALA A 54 15.06 3.48 -2.86
C ALA A 54 14.08 4.04 -1.85
N VAL A 55 14.61 4.73 -0.86
CA VAL A 55 13.83 5.53 0.11
C VAL A 55 14.21 6.98 -0.09
N ALA A 56 13.25 7.80 -0.50
CA ALA A 56 13.40 9.25 -0.57
C ALA A 56 12.67 9.88 0.62
N VAL A 57 13.35 10.72 1.37
CA VAL A 57 12.82 11.42 2.55
C VAL A 57 13.12 12.90 2.43
N ARG A 58 12.14 13.75 2.69
CA ARG A 58 12.33 15.21 2.80
C ARG A 58 12.64 15.56 4.24
N LYS A 59 13.84 16.08 4.47
CA LYS A 59 14.25 16.59 5.78
C LYS A 59 13.56 17.93 6.10
N GLU A 60 13.65 18.36 7.35
CA GLU A 60 13.09 19.65 7.81
C GLU A 60 13.70 20.87 7.09
N ASN A 61 14.96 20.78 6.68
CA ASN A 61 15.62 21.82 5.88
C ASN A 61 15.17 21.89 4.41
N GLY A 62 14.22 21.00 3.99
CA GLY A 62 13.68 20.92 2.63
C GLY A 62 14.50 20.04 1.67
N GLU A 63 15.68 19.56 2.07
CA GLU A 63 16.52 18.66 1.26
C GLU A 63 15.86 17.29 1.10
N ILE A 64 15.87 16.73 -0.12
CA ILE A 64 15.44 15.36 -0.39
C ILE A 64 16.67 14.46 -0.36
N VAL A 65 16.69 13.54 0.62
CA VAL A 65 17.73 12.50 0.72
C VAL A 65 17.21 11.22 0.11
N VAL A 66 17.97 10.64 -0.81
CA VAL A 66 17.61 9.37 -1.48
C VAL A 66 18.65 8.32 -1.13
N LYS A 67 18.21 7.21 -0.58
CA LYS A 67 19.03 6.04 -0.27
C LYS A 67 18.58 4.86 -1.11
N THR A 68 19.47 4.29 -1.90
CA THR A 68 19.21 3.10 -2.72
C THR A 68 19.90 1.88 -2.13
N GLU A 69 19.19 0.78 -2.02
CA GLU A 69 19.72 -0.50 -1.54
C GLU A 69 19.18 -1.68 -2.36
N VAL A 70 19.86 -2.83 -2.23
CA VAL A 70 19.39 -4.11 -2.76
C VAL A 70 18.68 -4.88 -1.64
N HIS A 71 17.45 -5.28 -1.91
CA HIS A 71 16.67 -6.09 -1.00
C HIS A 71 16.94 -7.57 -1.26
N ASN A 72 17.58 -8.22 -0.31
CA ASN A 72 17.74 -9.67 -0.34
C ASN A 72 16.54 -10.31 0.37
N SER A 73 15.58 -10.83 -0.42
CA SER A 73 14.50 -11.63 0.15
C SER A 73 15.06 -12.80 0.96
N PHE A 74 14.44 -13.08 2.13
CA PHE A 74 14.86 -14.19 2.97
C PHE A 74 14.62 -15.56 2.32
N ILE A 75 13.83 -15.64 1.24
CA ILE A 75 13.62 -16.87 0.49
C ILE A 75 14.31 -16.81 -0.87
N LYS A 76 15.35 -17.62 -0.99
CA LYS A 76 16.11 -17.78 -2.25
C LYS A 76 15.56 -18.91 -3.13
N ASN A 77 14.69 -19.78 -2.60
CA ASN A 77 14.20 -20.95 -3.34
C ASN A 77 13.08 -20.57 -4.32
N LYS A 78 13.44 -20.44 -5.60
CA LYS A 78 12.51 -20.09 -6.69
C LYS A 78 11.35 -21.10 -6.85
N LYS A 79 11.53 -22.37 -6.49
CA LYS A 79 10.46 -23.39 -6.57
C LYS A 79 9.35 -23.10 -5.56
N ILE A 80 9.69 -22.70 -4.33
CA ILE A 80 8.71 -22.34 -3.30
C ILE A 80 7.95 -21.09 -3.73
N LEU A 81 8.66 -20.07 -4.26
CA LEU A 81 8.07 -18.83 -4.75
C LEU A 81 7.25 -18.99 -6.05
N SER A 82 7.31 -20.16 -6.71
CA SER A 82 6.46 -20.45 -7.87
C SER A 82 5.05 -20.92 -7.48
N LEU A 83 4.88 -21.48 -6.26
CA LEU A 83 3.61 -22.03 -5.80
C LEU A 83 2.62 -20.93 -5.43
N PRO A 84 1.40 -20.92 -6.02
CA PRO A 84 0.33 -20.00 -5.63
C PRO A 84 0.06 -20.09 -4.12
N ILE A 85 -0.48 -19.04 -3.53
CA ILE A 85 -0.77 -18.91 -2.10
C ILE A 85 0.50 -18.85 -1.26
N ILE A 86 1.40 -19.86 -1.36
CA ILE A 86 2.66 -19.94 -0.60
C ILE A 86 3.53 -18.70 -0.89
N ARG A 87 3.73 -18.36 -2.18
CA ARG A 87 4.46 -17.14 -2.55
C ARG A 87 3.80 -15.87 -2.00
N GLY A 88 2.47 -15.87 -1.87
CA GLY A 88 1.73 -14.74 -1.32
C GLY A 88 2.05 -14.50 0.14
N VAL A 89 2.10 -15.58 0.95
CA VAL A 89 2.52 -15.50 2.36
C VAL A 89 3.92 -14.93 2.49
N PHE A 90 4.86 -15.49 1.72
CA PHE A 90 6.26 -15.08 1.80
C PHE A 90 6.49 -13.65 1.31
N ASN A 91 5.89 -13.27 0.18
CA ASN A 91 5.98 -11.90 -0.32
C ASN A 91 5.34 -10.89 0.64
N PHE A 92 4.27 -11.27 1.32
CA PHE A 92 3.64 -10.42 2.33
C PHE A 92 4.57 -10.20 3.53
N VAL A 93 5.15 -11.27 4.09
CA VAL A 93 6.11 -11.18 5.20
C VAL A 93 7.35 -10.38 4.79
N ASP A 94 7.88 -10.64 3.59
CA ASP A 94 9.04 -9.92 3.04
C ASP A 94 8.75 -8.42 2.89
N SER A 95 7.55 -8.07 2.42
CA SER A 95 7.10 -6.68 2.32
C SER A 95 6.93 -6.01 3.69
N LEU A 96 6.46 -6.73 4.71
CA LEU A 96 6.37 -6.20 6.08
C LEU A 96 7.76 -5.92 6.66
N ILE A 97 8.71 -6.84 6.50
CA ILE A 97 10.09 -6.66 6.97
C ILE A 97 10.72 -5.44 6.29
N LEU A 98 10.60 -5.34 4.95
CA LEU A 98 11.12 -4.20 4.20
C LEU A 98 10.44 -2.90 4.64
N GLY A 99 9.11 -2.94 4.79
CA GLY A 99 8.33 -1.79 5.23
C GLY A 99 8.73 -1.27 6.60
N MET A 100 8.93 -2.16 7.56
CA MET A 100 9.44 -1.77 8.89
C MET A 100 10.84 -1.16 8.80
N LYS A 101 11.74 -1.78 8.04
CA LYS A 101 13.11 -1.27 7.84
C LYS A 101 13.11 0.15 7.28
N THR A 102 12.32 0.40 6.25
CA THR A 102 12.26 1.70 5.58
C THR A 102 11.54 2.76 6.41
N LEU A 103 10.51 2.37 7.16
CA LEU A 103 9.82 3.26 8.11
C LEU A 103 10.76 3.67 9.25
N THR A 104 11.51 2.73 9.85
CA THR A 104 12.49 3.02 10.89
C THR A 104 13.60 3.94 10.35
N TYR A 105 14.08 3.68 9.12
CA TYR A 105 15.07 4.55 8.49
C TYR A 105 14.55 5.98 8.32
N SER A 106 13.32 6.16 7.83
CA SER A 106 12.75 7.50 7.66
C SER A 106 12.50 8.20 8.99
N ALA A 107 12.03 7.47 10.01
CA ALA A 107 11.80 8.01 11.35
C ALA A 107 13.10 8.50 12.00
N GLY A 108 14.25 7.89 11.69
CA GLY A 108 15.55 8.30 12.21
C GLY A 108 15.90 9.76 11.91
N PHE A 109 15.46 10.32 10.79
CA PHE A 109 15.71 11.73 10.44
C PHE A 109 15.01 12.73 11.37
N PHE A 110 13.97 12.30 12.08
CA PHE A 110 13.12 13.15 12.93
C PHE A 110 13.28 12.83 14.43
N MET A 111 14.08 11.81 14.78
CA MET A 111 14.35 11.42 16.16
C MET A 111 15.67 11.98 16.69
N GLU A 112 16.56 12.46 15.84
CA GLU A 112 17.92 12.88 16.23
C GLU A 112 17.94 14.14 17.10
N GLU A 113 16.94 15.04 17.00
CA GLU A 113 16.88 16.25 17.82
C GLU A 113 16.59 15.97 19.31
N ASP A 114 15.87 14.89 19.64
CA ASP A 114 15.62 14.49 21.03
C ASP A 114 16.79 13.69 21.65
N GLU A 115 17.67 13.12 20.84
CA GLU A 115 18.77 12.26 21.32
C GLU A 115 20.04 13.03 21.74
N GLU A 116 20.30 14.22 21.22
CA GLU A 116 21.44 15.01 21.71
C GLU A 116 21.35 15.34 23.22
N GLN A 117 20.15 15.39 23.75
CA GLN A 117 19.93 15.57 25.20
C GLN A 117 20.08 14.27 26.00
N LYS A 118 20.00 13.07 25.40
CA LYS A 118 20.10 11.77 26.10
C LYS A 118 21.48 11.12 26.04
N LYS A 119 22.39 11.56 25.19
CA LYS A 119 23.73 10.93 24.98
C LYS A 119 24.73 11.07 26.11
N LYS A 120 24.32 11.51 27.31
CA LYS A 120 25.27 11.70 28.42
C LYS A 120 25.45 10.53 29.40
N ALA A 121 24.82 9.36 29.24
CA ALA A 121 24.84 8.42 30.37
C ALA A 121 24.73 6.90 30.16
N VAL A 122 24.86 6.28 28.99
CA VAL A 122 24.86 4.78 28.97
C VAL A 122 25.69 4.23 27.78
N SER A 123 26.43 3.12 28.02
CA SER A 123 27.17 2.41 26.98
C SER A 123 26.24 1.97 25.80
N GLN A 124 26.61 2.27 24.60
CA GLN A 124 25.84 2.06 23.38
C GLN A 124 25.28 0.63 23.23
N GLU A 125 26.06 -0.40 23.55
CA GLU A 125 25.61 -1.80 23.46
C GLU A 125 24.47 -2.18 24.44
N ALA A 126 24.43 -1.60 25.61
CA ALA A 126 23.35 -1.87 26.58
C ALA A 126 22.06 -1.15 26.19
N GLN A 127 22.17 0.02 25.58
CA GLN A 127 21.07 0.80 25.04
C GLN A 127 20.43 0.07 23.83
N ASP A 128 21.24 -0.37 22.86
CA ASP A 128 20.77 -1.10 21.67
C ASP A 128 20.03 -2.39 22.02
N LYS A 129 20.48 -3.13 23.02
CA LYS A 129 19.78 -4.34 23.52
C LYS A 129 18.46 -4.00 24.20
N LYS A 130 18.40 -2.93 24.98
CA LYS A 130 17.19 -2.50 25.67
C LYS A 130 16.15 -1.98 24.67
N ASP A 131 16.56 -1.22 23.68
CA ASP A 131 15.69 -0.68 22.63
C ASP A 131 15.16 -1.79 21.72
N SER A 132 16.00 -2.78 21.37
CA SER A 132 15.59 -3.97 20.64
C SER A 132 14.57 -4.82 21.42
N LEU A 133 14.77 -4.99 22.75
CA LEU A 133 13.83 -5.70 23.60
C LEU A 133 12.51 -4.94 23.71
N LEU A 134 12.55 -3.62 23.92
CA LEU A 134 11.37 -2.77 24.02
C LEU A 134 10.57 -2.81 22.71
N MET A 135 11.24 -2.72 21.58
CA MET A 135 10.61 -2.87 20.25
C MET A 135 9.95 -4.24 20.11
N GLY A 136 10.63 -5.33 20.50
CA GLY A 136 10.07 -6.67 20.45
C GLY A 136 8.81 -6.81 21.32
N VAL A 137 8.84 -6.29 22.55
CA VAL A 137 7.68 -6.29 23.46
C VAL A 137 6.52 -5.49 22.87
N THR A 138 6.80 -4.30 22.30
CA THR A 138 5.79 -3.45 21.66
C THR A 138 5.12 -4.16 20.48
N VAL A 139 5.88 -4.85 19.65
CA VAL A 139 5.34 -5.63 18.53
C VAL A 139 4.45 -6.77 19.01
N VAL A 140 4.88 -7.52 20.03
CA VAL A 140 4.08 -8.62 20.62
C VAL A 140 2.78 -8.08 21.20
N LEU A 141 2.82 -7.01 21.98
CA LEU A 141 1.62 -6.37 22.56
C LEU A 141 0.68 -5.87 21.47
N SER A 142 1.21 -5.27 20.40
CA SER A 142 0.41 -4.81 19.25
C SER A 142 -0.29 -5.96 18.54
N ILE A 143 0.39 -7.11 18.36
CA ILE A 143 -0.21 -8.31 17.78
C ILE A 143 -1.32 -8.85 18.68
N LEU A 144 -1.08 -8.98 19.99
CA LEU A 144 -2.08 -9.45 20.95
C LEU A 144 -3.31 -8.52 20.97
N LEU A 145 -3.10 -7.21 20.99
CA LEU A 145 -4.18 -6.23 20.94
C LEU A 145 -4.97 -6.34 19.63
N SER A 146 -4.29 -6.51 18.49
CA SER A 146 -4.93 -6.68 17.18
C SER A 146 -5.76 -7.96 17.12
N VAL A 147 -5.26 -9.08 17.61
CA VAL A 147 -6.01 -10.34 17.73
C VAL A 147 -7.23 -10.16 18.65
N GLY A 148 -7.04 -9.52 19.80
CA GLY A 148 -8.13 -9.20 20.72
C GLY A 148 -9.23 -8.36 20.07
N LEU A 149 -8.85 -7.28 19.39
CA LEU A 149 -9.78 -6.33 18.78
C LEU A 149 -10.49 -6.89 17.54
N PHE A 150 -9.76 -7.58 16.63
CA PHE A 150 -10.29 -7.99 15.34
C PHE A 150 -10.73 -9.46 15.24
N MET A 151 -10.37 -10.31 16.21
CA MET A 151 -10.77 -11.72 16.21
C MET A 151 -11.62 -12.07 17.43
N VAL A 152 -11.21 -11.66 18.63
CA VAL A 152 -11.87 -12.06 19.88
C VAL A 152 -13.11 -11.21 20.14
N LEU A 153 -13.00 -9.88 20.05
CA LEU A 153 -14.10 -8.96 20.33
C LEU A 153 -15.32 -9.16 19.40
N PRO A 154 -15.20 -9.30 18.06
CA PRO A 154 -16.33 -9.59 17.19
C PRO A 154 -17.03 -10.90 17.54
N TYR A 155 -16.27 -11.93 17.92
CA TYR A 155 -16.81 -13.21 18.37
C TYR A 155 -17.67 -13.06 19.63
N PHE A 156 -17.20 -12.33 20.65
CA PHE A 156 -17.96 -12.09 21.87
C PHE A 156 -19.23 -11.26 21.60
N ILE A 157 -19.12 -10.19 20.82
CA ILE A 157 -20.26 -9.35 20.48
C ILE A 157 -21.34 -10.16 19.74
N SER A 158 -20.93 -10.92 18.72
CA SER A 158 -21.87 -11.75 17.96
C SER A 158 -22.47 -12.87 18.79
N GLY A 159 -21.72 -13.44 19.75
CA GLY A 159 -22.19 -14.46 20.67
C GLY A 159 -23.33 -14.00 21.58
N LEU A 160 -23.40 -12.70 21.93
CA LEU A 160 -24.52 -12.15 22.69
C LEU A 160 -25.84 -12.25 21.92
N PHE A 161 -25.79 -12.21 20.60
CA PHE A 161 -26.97 -12.36 19.73
C PHE A 161 -27.41 -13.82 19.57
N GLY A 162 -26.61 -14.80 19.99
CA GLY A 162 -27.01 -16.20 20.05
C GLY A 162 -28.22 -16.47 20.96
N ARG A 163 -28.61 -15.47 21.82
CA ARG A 163 -29.84 -15.52 22.60
C ARG A 163 -31.11 -15.24 21.78
N PHE A 164 -30.96 -14.66 20.59
CA PHE A 164 -32.07 -14.24 19.74
C PHE A 164 -32.21 -15.11 18.48
N THR A 165 -31.20 -15.92 18.13
CA THR A 165 -31.24 -16.80 16.96
C THR A 165 -30.34 -18.01 17.13
N ASP A 166 -30.80 -19.17 16.71
CA ASP A 166 -30.04 -20.42 16.65
C ASP A 166 -29.28 -20.56 15.31
N SER A 167 -29.49 -19.64 14.39
CA SER A 167 -28.84 -19.68 13.07
C SER A 167 -27.35 -19.35 13.15
N GLN A 168 -26.51 -20.35 13.07
CA GLN A 168 -25.04 -20.20 13.05
C GLN A 168 -24.57 -19.32 11.86
N MET A 169 -25.31 -19.35 10.75
CA MET A 169 -25.03 -18.50 9.59
C MET A 169 -25.27 -17.02 9.92
N ALA A 170 -26.39 -16.71 10.57
CA ALA A 170 -26.71 -15.34 10.98
C ALA A 170 -25.71 -14.79 11.99
N ILE A 171 -25.30 -15.61 12.98
CA ILE A 171 -24.27 -15.22 13.97
C ILE A 171 -22.92 -14.98 13.28
N GLY A 172 -22.52 -15.84 12.32
CA GLY A 172 -21.28 -15.67 11.57
C GLY A 172 -21.27 -14.44 10.67
N LEU A 173 -22.39 -14.11 10.02
CA LEU A 173 -22.54 -12.88 9.23
C LEU A 173 -22.48 -11.64 10.12
N LEU A 174 -23.11 -11.68 11.29
CA LEU A 174 -23.05 -10.60 12.27
C LEU A 174 -21.61 -10.40 12.77
N GLU A 175 -20.90 -11.49 13.09
CA GLU A 175 -19.50 -11.43 13.48
C GLU A 175 -18.63 -10.78 12.39
N GLY A 176 -18.85 -11.16 11.12
CA GLY A 176 -18.17 -10.54 9.97
C GLY A 176 -18.49 -9.05 9.84
N ALA A 177 -19.76 -8.66 10.02
CA ALA A 177 -20.18 -7.26 9.97
C ALA A 177 -19.55 -6.44 11.10
N VAL A 178 -19.53 -6.94 12.33
CA VAL A 178 -18.87 -6.29 13.48
C VAL A 178 -17.36 -6.13 13.22
N ARG A 179 -16.70 -7.17 12.74
CA ARG A 179 -15.26 -7.12 12.40
C ARG A 179 -14.96 -6.05 11.36
N LEU A 180 -15.75 -6.01 10.28
CA LEU A 180 -15.59 -5.02 9.22
C LEU A 180 -15.84 -3.60 9.73
N SER A 181 -16.86 -3.42 10.56
CA SER A 181 -17.18 -2.13 11.17
C SER A 181 -16.08 -1.64 12.10
N LEU A 182 -15.52 -2.52 12.93
CA LEU A 182 -14.36 -2.21 13.78
C LEU A 182 -13.14 -1.82 12.96
N PHE A 183 -12.87 -2.53 11.86
CA PHE A 183 -11.75 -2.22 10.97
C PHE A 183 -11.92 -0.86 10.31
N ILE A 184 -13.10 -0.58 9.73
CA ILE A 184 -13.38 0.71 9.10
C ILE A 184 -13.35 1.83 10.15
N GLY A 185 -13.95 1.60 11.33
CA GLY A 185 -13.90 2.55 12.44
C GLY A 185 -12.50 2.87 12.90
N TYR A 186 -11.63 1.87 13.00
CA TYR A 186 -10.21 2.05 13.31
C TYR A 186 -9.51 2.92 12.25
N ILE A 187 -9.69 2.62 10.97
CA ILE A 187 -9.11 3.43 9.88
C ILE A 187 -9.60 4.88 9.94
N LEU A 188 -10.89 5.09 10.15
CA LEU A 188 -11.48 6.43 10.31
C LEU A 188 -10.91 7.17 11.53
N LEU A 189 -10.64 6.48 12.62
CA LEU A 189 -10.06 7.07 13.83
C LEU A 189 -8.62 7.52 13.58
N ILE A 190 -7.75 6.64 13.07
CA ILE A 190 -6.36 6.97 12.80
C ILE A 190 -6.21 8.02 11.70
N SER A 191 -7.12 8.03 10.71
CA SER A 191 -7.10 9.03 9.62
C SER A 191 -7.32 10.47 10.09
N ARG A 192 -7.72 10.68 11.33
CA ARG A 192 -7.87 12.02 11.97
C ARG A 192 -6.58 12.53 12.59
N MET A 193 -5.60 11.67 12.84
CA MET A 193 -4.29 12.05 13.37
C MET A 193 -3.48 12.77 12.30
N LYS A 194 -2.87 13.91 12.65
CA LYS A 194 -2.15 14.76 11.68
C LYS A 194 -0.98 14.02 11.01
N ASP A 195 -0.21 13.27 11.79
CA ASP A 195 0.95 12.51 11.29
C ASP A 195 0.52 11.42 10.30
N ILE A 196 -0.59 10.71 10.61
CA ILE A 196 -1.16 9.71 9.70
C ILE A 196 -1.71 10.37 8.43
N GLN A 197 -2.27 11.59 8.54
CA GLN A 197 -2.72 12.33 7.37
C GLN A 197 -1.58 12.65 6.40
N ARG A 198 -0.39 13.01 6.93
CA ARG A 198 0.80 13.24 6.10
C ARG A 198 1.27 11.95 5.43
N VAL A 199 1.33 10.84 6.16
CA VAL A 199 1.64 9.52 5.57
C VAL A 199 0.62 9.18 4.47
N PHE A 200 -0.67 9.47 4.64
CA PHE A 200 -1.69 9.23 3.62
C PHE A 200 -1.57 10.18 2.41
N GLN A 201 -0.99 11.37 2.56
CA GLN A 201 -0.66 12.24 1.43
C GLN A 201 0.53 11.68 0.64
N TYR A 202 1.59 11.22 1.31
CA TYR A 202 2.71 10.53 0.66
C TYR A 202 2.26 9.24 -0.04
N HIS A 203 1.32 8.49 0.55
CA HIS A 203 0.69 7.34 -0.10
C HIS A 203 -0.10 7.73 -1.36
N GLY A 204 -0.77 8.87 -1.32
CA GLY A 204 -1.40 9.46 -2.51
C GLY A 204 -0.38 9.84 -3.58
N ALA A 205 0.77 10.43 -3.20
CA ALA A 205 1.85 10.78 -4.13
C ALA A 205 2.47 9.54 -4.78
N GLU A 206 2.71 8.47 -4.00
CA GLU A 206 3.16 7.18 -4.52
C GLU A 206 2.22 6.64 -5.62
N HIS A 207 0.91 6.55 -5.33
CA HIS A 207 -0.08 6.07 -6.29
C HIS A 207 -0.16 6.93 -7.55
N LYS A 208 -0.15 8.25 -7.39
CA LYS A 208 -0.19 9.20 -8.51
C LYS A 208 1.04 9.06 -9.39
N CYS A 209 2.22 8.86 -8.80
CA CYS A 209 3.47 8.68 -9.51
C CYS A 209 3.47 7.39 -10.34
N ILE A 210 3.05 6.26 -9.75
CA ILE A 210 2.93 4.98 -10.46
C ILE A 210 1.88 5.09 -11.57
N ASN A 211 0.71 5.65 -11.28
CA ASN A 211 -0.34 5.83 -12.28
C ASN A 211 0.08 6.75 -13.43
N CYS A 212 0.86 7.81 -13.17
CA CYS A 212 1.41 8.69 -14.20
C CYS A 212 2.18 7.87 -15.24
N ILE A 213 3.13 7.06 -14.80
CA ILE A 213 3.97 6.21 -15.66
C ILE A 213 3.14 5.13 -16.37
N GLU A 214 2.26 4.44 -15.65
CA GLU A 214 1.46 3.33 -16.19
C GLU A 214 0.41 3.76 -17.21
N HIS A 215 0.09 5.06 -17.25
CA HIS A 215 -0.77 5.66 -18.27
C HIS A 215 0.01 6.37 -19.39
N GLY A 216 1.32 6.22 -19.43
CA GLY A 216 2.15 6.75 -20.52
C GLY A 216 2.41 8.26 -20.45
N MET A 217 2.25 8.85 -19.28
CA MET A 217 2.54 10.28 -19.08
C MET A 217 3.98 10.47 -18.62
N GLU A 218 4.58 11.56 -19.06
CA GLU A 218 5.90 11.99 -18.59
C GLU A 218 5.90 12.20 -17.08
N LEU A 219 6.94 11.69 -16.41
CA LEU A 219 7.09 11.77 -14.97
C LEU A 219 7.57 13.17 -14.57
N ASN A 220 6.65 14.06 -14.33
CA ASN A 220 6.86 15.40 -13.79
C ASN A 220 5.78 15.74 -12.75
N VAL A 221 6.01 16.77 -11.93
CA VAL A 221 5.12 17.16 -10.83
C VAL A 221 3.70 17.40 -11.32
N GLU A 222 3.53 18.10 -12.45
CA GLU A 222 2.23 18.45 -12.99
C GLU A 222 1.41 17.22 -13.37
N ASN A 223 2.01 16.28 -14.11
CA ASN A 223 1.35 15.03 -14.53
C ASN A 223 1.09 14.10 -13.35
N VAL A 224 2.01 14.03 -12.39
CA VAL A 224 1.81 13.28 -11.15
C VAL A 224 0.61 13.80 -10.39
N LEU A 225 0.50 15.13 -10.19
CA LEU A 225 -0.64 15.74 -9.48
C LEU A 225 -1.97 15.55 -10.21
N LYS A 226 -1.97 15.47 -11.54
CA LYS A 226 -3.16 15.18 -12.35
C LYS A 226 -3.57 13.70 -12.33
N SER A 227 -2.66 12.80 -11.98
CA SER A 227 -2.90 11.36 -11.96
C SER A 227 -3.81 10.91 -10.83
N SER A 228 -4.40 9.71 -10.97
CA SER A 228 -5.29 9.14 -9.95
C SER A 228 -4.50 8.71 -8.70
N LYS A 229 -5.06 8.98 -7.52
CA LYS A 229 -4.56 8.45 -6.24
C LYS A 229 -5.06 7.04 -5.92
N GLN A 230 -5.92 6.46 -6.75
CA GLN A 230 -6.39 5.08 -6.60
C GLN A 230 -5.57 4.13 -7.47
N HIS A 231 -5.07 3.04 -6.88
CA HIS A 231 -4.25 2.05 -7.57
C HIS A 231 -4.67 0.62 -7.20
N LYS A 232 -4.82 -0.27 -8.20
CA LYS A 232 -5.35 -1.64 -7.99
C LYS A 232 -4.44 -2.55 -7.18
N ARG A 233 -3.14 -2.27 -7.08
CA ARG A 233 -2.14 -3.11 -6.38
C ARG A 233 -1.75 -2.58 -5.00
N CYS A 234 -2.61 -1.80 -4.38
CA CYS A 234 -2.33 -1.16 -3.10
C CYS A 234 -2.44 -2.13 -1.92
N GLY A 235 -1.53 -1.98 -0.94
CA GLY A 235 -1.53 -2.75 0.31
C GLY A 235 -2.76 -2.52 1.19
N THR A 236 -3.38 -1.33 1.17
CA THR A 236 -4.61 -1.08 1.94
C THR A 236 -5.83 -1.79 1.32
N SER A 237 -5.89 -1.91 -0.01
CA SER A 237 -6.86 -2.79 -0.67
C SER A 237 -6.66 -4.25 -0.29
N PHE A 238 -5.40 -4.70 -0.15
CA PHE A 238 -5.08 -6.04 0.31
C PHE A 238 -5.66 -6.33 1.70
N LEU A 239 -5.53 -5.40 2.66
CA LEU A 239 -6.09 -5.56 4.01
C LEU A 239 -7.61 -5.75 3.99
N LEU A 240 -8.33 -4.96 3.19
CA LEU A 240 -9.79 -5.12 3.06
C LEU A 240 -10.16 -6.47 2.43
N ILE A 241 -9.42 -6.92 1.40
CA ILE A 241 -9.65 -8.22 0.77
C ILE A 241 -9.37 -9.36 1.77
N VAL A 242 -8.32 -9.27 2.58
CA VAL A 242 -8.04 -10.21 3.69
C VAL A 242 -9.24 -10.28 4.63
N MET A 243 -9.81 -9.14 5.01
CA MET A 243 -10.99 -9.08 5.88
C MET A 243 -12.21 -9.76 5.23
N LEU A 244 -12.51 -9.45 3.98
CA LEU A 244 -13.65 -10.03 3.26
C LEU A 244 -13.50 -11.55 3.07
N ILE A 245 -12.32 -12.02 2.65
CA ILE A 245 -12.04 -13.45 2.51
C ILE A 245 -12.12 -14.15 3.87
N SER A 246 -11.61 -13.52 4.94
CA SER A 246 -11.71 -14.08 6.29
C SER A 246 -13.16 -14.27 6.75
N VAL A 247 -14.02 -13.30 6.47
CA VAL A 247 -15.45 -13.42 6.78
C VAL A 247 -16.06 -14.62 6.08
N VAL A 248 -15.84 -14.75 4.77
CA VAL A 248 -16.37 -15.87 3.98
C VAL A 248 -15.85 -17.21 4.50
N LEU A 249 -14.55 -17.36 4.73
CA LEU A 249 -13.97 -18.63 5.20
C LEU A 249 -14.46 -18.98 6.61
N PHE A 250 -14.59 -18.02 7.50
CA PHE A 250 -14.99 -18.27 8.88
C PHE A 250 -16.48 -18.65 9.01
N LEU A 251 -17.33 -18.37 8.02
CA LEU A 251 -18.70 -18.87 7.97
C LEU A 251 -18.77 -20.41 7.89
N PHE A 252 -17.75 -21.02 7.32
CA PHE A 252 -17.68 -22.49 7.15
C PHE A 252 -17.01 -23.20 8.33
N ILE A 253 -16.37 -22.45 9.25
CA ILE A 253 -15.65 -23.03 10.40
C ILE A 253 -16.61 -23.14 11.57
N ARG A 254 -17.09 -24.37 11.78
CA ARG A 254 -18.00 -24.73 12.88
C ARG A 254 -17.24 -25.46 13.96
N VAL A 255 -16.76 -24.74 14.95
CA VAL A 255 -16.05 -25.29 16.11
C VAL A 255 -16.72 -24.78 17.37
N GLU A 256 -17.13 -25.69 18.25
CA GLU A 256 -17.87 -25.34 19.47
C GLU A 256 -16.98 -24.64 20.50
N SER A 257 -15.76 -25.13 20.69
CA SER A 257 -14.84 -24.53 21.64
C SER A 257 -14.33 -23.16 21.18
N PRO A 258 -14.49 -22.09 21.99
CA PRO A 258 -13.98 -20.77 21.67
C PRO A 258 -12.48 -20.73 21.43
N VAL A 259 -11.70 -21.48 22.23
CA VAL A 259 -10.24 -21.53 22.13
C VAL A 259 -9.80 -22.15 20.81
N TYR A 260 -10.34 -23.32 20.45
CA TYR A 260 -10.01 -23.97 19.16
C TYR A 260 -10.48 -23.13 17.97
N ARG A 261 -11.61 -22.41 18.08
CA ARG A 261 -12.08 -21.50 17.05
C ARG A 261 -11.07 -20.38 16.78
N VAL A 262 -10.54 -19.74 17.83
CA VAL A 262 -9.50 -18.69 17.69
C VAL A 262 -8.22 -19.28 17.14
N LEU A 263 -7.76 -20.42 17.63
CA LEU A 263 -6.54 -21.09 17.15
C LEU A 263 -6.61 -21.43 15.66
N ILE A 264 -7.72 -22.02 15.19
CA ILE A 264 -7.92 -22.33 13.77
C ILE A 264 -7.93 -21.05 12.93
N ARG A 265 -8.56 -19.98 13.40
CA ARG A 265 -8.58 -18.70 12.69
C ARG A 265 -7.18 -18.10 12.57
N ILE A 266 -6.37 -18.16 13.61
CA ILE A 266 -4.97 -17.70 13.58
C ILE A 266 -4.18 -18.56 12.57
N LEU A 267 -4.36 -19.88 12.60
CA LEU A 267 -3.68 -20.79 11.67
C LEU A 267 -4.07 -20.54 10.20
N LEU A 268 -5.27 -20.03 9.96
CA LEU A 268 -5.77 -19.70 8.61
C LEU A 268 -5.28 -18.32 8.11
N VAL A 269 -4.75 -17.45 8.97
CA VAL A 269 -4.27 -16.12 8.55
C VAL A 269 -3.28 -16.20 7.38
N PRO A 270 -2.25 -17.07 7.40
CA PRO A 270 -1.35 -17.21 6.27
C PRO A 270 -2.06 -17.63 4.97
N VAL A 271 -3.01 -18.57 5.05
CA VAL A 271 -3.77 -19.03 3.89
C VAL A 271 -4.63 -17.89 3.31
N ILE A 272 -5.32 -17.15 4.17
CA ILE A 272 -6.13 -15.98 3.78
C ILE A 272 -5.25 -14.92 3.13
N ALA A 273 -4.09 -14.62 3.72
CA ALA A 273 -3.14 -13.68 3.15
C ALA A 273 -2.63 -14.14 1.78
N GLY A 274 -2.31 -15.42 1.62
CA GLY A 274 -1.90 -16.00 0.35
C GLY A 274 -2.96 -15.88 -0.74
N ILE A 275 -4.21 -16.21 -0.43
CA ILE A 275 -5.36 -16.08 -1.36
C ILE A 275 -5.56 -14.61 -1.73
N SER A 276 -5.52 -13.71 -0.75
CA SER A 276 -5.70 -12.27 -0.95
C SER A 276 -4.60 -11.69 -1.84
N TYR A 277 -3.36 -12.14 -1.67
CA TYR A 277 -2.24 -11.75 -2.52
C TYR A 277 -2.45 -12.16 -3.98
N GLU A 278 -2.88 -13.40 -4.23
CA GLU A 278 -3.18 -13.86 -5.60
C GLU A 278 -4.31 -13.05 -6.22
N PHE A 279 -5.34 -12.70 -5.44
CA PHE A 279 -6.42 -11.85 -5.90
C PHE A 279 -5.93 -10.44 -6.30
N ILE A 280 -5.15 -9.76 -5.45
CA ILE A 280 -4.60 -8.43 -5.75
C ILE A 280 -3.67 -8.47 -6.98
N ARG A 281 -2.86 -9.52 -7.10
CA ARG A 281 -2.01 -9.74 -8.27
C ARG A 281 -2.83 -9.90 -9.55
N LEU A 282 -3.93 -10.66 -9.48
CA LEU A 282 -4.87 -10.81 -10.59
C LEU A 282 -5.55 -9.47 -10.93
N ALA A 283 -6.01 -8.73 -9.92
CA ALA A 283 -6.67 -7.44 -10.07
C ALA A 283 -5.77 -6.40 -10.77
N GLY A 284 -4.48 -6.42 -10.45
CA GLY A 284 -3.49 -5.53 -11.09
C GLY A 284 -3.14 -5.87 -12.54
N ARG A 285 -3.52 -7.06 -13.04
CA ARG A 285 -3.20 -7.53 -14.40
C ARG A 285 -4.43 -7.73 -15.28
N SER A 286 -5.62 -7.67 -14.69
CA SER A 286 -6.86 -8.01 -15.38
C SER A 286 -7.78 -6.81 -15.52
N GLU A 287 -8.31 -6.63 -16.72
CA GLU A 287 -9.41 -5.69 -17.00
C GLU A 287 -10.78 -6.39 -17.06
N ASN A 288 -10.83 -7.66 -16.64
CA ASN A 288 -12.08 -8.41 -16.58
C ASN A 288 -13.10 -7.68 -15.68
N ARG A 289 -14.34 -7.57 -16.16
CA ARG A 289 -15.42 -6.86 -15.45
C ARG A 289 -15.69 -7.40 -14.05
N ILE A 290 -15.61 -8.73 -13.87
CA ILE A 290 -15.83 -9.38 -12.56
C ILE A 290 -14.70 -9.01 -11.59
N VAL A 291 -13.44 -9.12 -12.05
CA VAL A 291 -12.26 -8.77 -11.23
C VAL A 291 -12.29 -7.29 -10.86
N THR A 292 -12.65 -6.43 -11.81
CA THR A 292 -12.79 -4.98 -11.57
C THR A 292 -13.91 -4.69 -10.57
N LEU A 293 -15.05 -5.37 -10.65
CA LEU A 293 -16.16 -5.23 -9.69
C LEU A 293 -15.73 -5.65 -8.28
N LEU A 294 -15.07 -6.80 -8.15
CA LEU A 294 -14.57 -7.32 -6.87
C LEU A 294 -13.45 -6.46 -6.27
N SER A 295 -12.75 -5.67 -7.09
CA SER A 295 -11.71 -4.74 -6.63
C SER A 295 -12.28 -3.40 -6.14
N LYS A 296 -13.53 -3.04 -6.48
CA LYS A 296 -14.15 -1.76 -6.09
C LYS A 296 -14.14 -1.48 -4.58
N PRO A 297 -14.45 -2.44 -3.69
CA PRO A 297 -14.36 -2.18 -2.26
C PRO A 297 -12.96 -1.78 -1.81
N GLY A 298 -11.90 -2.41 -2.37
CA GLY A 298 -10.53 -2.05 -2.10
C GLY A 298 -10.17 -0.64 -2.58
N LEU A 299 -10.61 -0.26 -3.79
CA LEU A 299 -10.42 1.09 -4.31
C LEU A 299 -11.20 2.12 -3.48
N TRP A 300 -12.42 1.79 -3.01
CA TRP A 300 -13.17 2.66 -2.11
C TRP A 300 -12.43 2.89 -0.78
N MET A 301 -11.82 1.85 -0.20
CA MET A 301 -11.03 1.96 1.03
C MET A 301 -9.88 2.95 0.88
N GLN A 302 -9.27 3.05 -0.31
CA GLN A 302 -8.19 4.02 -0.57
C GLN A 302 -8.64 5.48 -0.40
N ASN A 303 -9.94 5.80 -0.57
CA ASN A 303 -10.41 7.15 -0.29
C ASN A 303 -10.23 7.55 1.19
N LEU A 304 -10.13 6.57 2.09
CA LEU A 304 -9.87 6.78 3.51
C LEU A 304 -8.37 6.80 3.83
N THR A 305 -7.56 6.07 3.06
CA THR A 305 -6.13 5.81 3.35
C THR A 305 -5.17 6.47 2.36
N THR A 306 -5.68 7.23 1.39
CA THR A 306 -4.89 8.09 0.51
C THR A 306 -5.50 9.49 0.47
N LYS A 307 -4.66 10.51 0.58
CA LYS A 307 -5.04 11.92 0.48
C LYS A 307 -4.36 12.57 -0.73
N GLU A 308 -4.86 13.74 -1.12
CA GLU A 308 -4.21 14.52 -2.17
C GLU A 308 -2.86 15.04 -1.67
N PRO A 309 -1.76 14.72 -2.37
CA PRO A 309 -0.45 15.26 -2.07
C PRO A 309 -0.31 16.69 -2.60
N ASP A 310 0.63 17.42 -2.04
CA ASP A 310 1.12 18.67 -2.61
C ASP A 310 2.29 18.43 -3.59
N ALA A 311 2.75 19.52 -4.23
CA ALA A 311 3.84 19.46 -5.21
C ALA A 311 5.15 18.93 -4.57
N SER A 312 5.43 19.32 -3.33
CA SER A 312 6.65 18.90 -2.62
C SER A 312 6.69 17.39 -2.37
N MET A 313 5.54 16.78 -2.08
CA MET A 313 5.42 15.33 -1.91
C MET A 313 5.54 14.58 -3.25
N ALA A 314 5.04 15.19 -4.33
CA ALA A 314 5.23 14.65 -5.69
C ALA A 314 6.71 14.62 -6.09
N GLU A 315 7.50 15.64 -5.74
CA GLU A 315 8.95 15.66 -5.97
C GLU A 315 9.66 14.50 -5.27
N VAL A 316 9.31 14.21 -4.01
CA VAL A 316 9.87 13.07 -3.26
C VAL A 316 9.50 11.75 -3.93
N ALA A 317 8.26 11.60 -4.42
CA ALA A 317 7.81 10.41 -5.13
C ALA A 317 8.60 10.21 -6.42
N ILE A 318 8.78 11.27 -7.22
CA ILE A 318 9.56 11.26 -8.45
C ILE A 318 11.01 10.85 -8.17
N ALA A 319 11.67 11.49 -7.19
CA ALA A 319 13.04 11.18 -6.80
C ALA A 319 13.20 9.70 -6.38
N SER A 320 12.22 9.14 -5.66
CA SER A 320 12.25 7.73 -5.27
C SER A 320 12.09 6.78 -6.46
N VAL A 321 11.25 7.12 -7.45
CA VAL A 321 11.07 6.32 -8.67
C VAL A 321 12.33 6.36 -9.53
N GLU A 322 12.86 7.55 -9.81
CA GLU A 322 14.04 7.74 -10.68
C GLU A 322 15.28 7.01 -10.15
N ALA A 323 15.38 6.84 -8.84
CA ALA A 323 16.49 6.12 -8.22
C ALA A 323 16.49 4.60 -8.50
N VAL A 324 15.34 4.00 -8.87
CA VAL A 324 15.21 2.54 -9.06
C VAL A 324 14.61 2.12 -10.39
N PHE A 325 14.03 3.05 -11.15
CA PHE A 325 13.25 2.73 -12.35
C PHE A 325 13.51 3.74 -13.46
N ASP A 326 13.94 3.23 -14.62
CA ASP A 326 14.08 4.03 -15.84
C ASP A 326 12.70 4.19 -16.49
N TRP A 327 11.98 5.22 -16.08
CA TRP A 327 10.64 5.50 -16.59
C TRP A 327 10.66 5.97 -18.05
N ARG A 328 11.75 6.59 -18.53
CA ARG A 328 11.89 7.05 -19.92
C ARG A 328 12.00 5.85 -20.87
N ALA A 329 12.88 4.91 -20.57
CA ALA A 329 12.97 3.66 -21.31
C ALA A 329 11.66 2.88 -21.28
N TYR A 330 10.99 2.80 -20.13
CA TYR A 330 9.70 2.16 -20.02
C TYR A 330 8.62 2.84 -20.88
N LEU A 331 8.53 4.17 -20.88
CA LEU A 331 7.58 4.90 -21.71
C LEU A 331 7.91 4.77 -23.20
N ALA A 332 9.18 4.79 -23.59
CA ALA A 332 9.61 4.58 -24.96
C ALA A 332 9.19 3.19 -25.49
N GLU A 333 9.44 2.14 -24.70
CA GLU A 333 9.13 0.76 -25.07
C GLU A 333 7.60 0.50 -25.12
N ASN A 334 6.85 1.07 -24.18
CA ASN A 334 5.45 0.69 -23.97
C ASN A 334 4.44 1.67 -24.58
N PHE A 335 4.83 2.94 -24.76
CA PHE A 335 3.95 4.02 -25.22
C PHE A 335 4.53 4.83 -26.38
N GLY A 336 5.75 4.51 -26.84
CA GLY A 336 6.40 5.22 -27.95
C GLY A 336 6.84 6.64 -27.56
N TYR A 337 7.11 6.89 -26.27
CA TYR A 337 7.59 8.17 -25.78
C TYR A 337 8.93 8.51 -26.45
N ARG A 338 9.04 9.76 -26.91
CA ARG A 338 10.28 10.33 -27.38
C ARG A 338 10.53 11.61 -26.59
N GLU A 339 11.69 11.71 -26.00
CA GLU A 339 12.12 12.95 -25.35
C GLU A 339 12.23 14.03 -26.44
N GLU A 340 11.42 15.09 -26.35
CA GLU A 340 11.61 16.25 -27.22
C GLU A 340 12.95 16.87 -26.85
N GLU A 341 13.89 16.88 -27.79
CA GLU A 341 15.10 17.67 -27.64
C GLU A 341 14.64 19.12 -27.38
N LYS A 342 14.80 19.57 -26.12
CA LYS A 342 14.67 21.00 -25.82
C LYS A 342 15.77 21.66 -26.60
N GLY A 343 15.41 22.18 -27.78
CA GLY A 343 16.30 22.96 -28.60
C GLY A 343 16.96 24.01 -27.72
N GLU A 344 18.27 24.00 -27.69
CA GLU A 344 19.07 25.06 -27.16
C GLU A 344 18.57 26.36 -27.80
N ALA A 345 17.78 27.12 -27.02
CA ALA A 345 17.47 28.50 -27.39
C ALA A 345 18.78 29.28 -27.24
N SER A 346 19.44 29.41 -28.38
CA SER A 346 20.57 30.35 -28.59
C SER A 346 20.14 31.78 -28.34
#